data_93c2ba51ad6d820846a424f9756a00b4
#
_entry.id   93c2ba51ad6d820846a424f9756a00b4
#
_cell.length_a   1.000
_cell.length_b   1.000
_cell.length_c   1.000
_cell.angle_alpha   90.00
_cell.angle_beta   90.00
_cell.angle_gamma   90.00
#
_symmetry.space_group_name_H-M   'P 1'
#
loop_
_entity.id
_entity.type
_entity.pdbx_description
1 polymer ?
#
loop_
_entity_poly.entity_id
_entity_poly.type
_entity_poly.pdbx_seq_one_letter_code
_entity_poly.pdbx_strand_id
1 'polypeptide(L)'
;GLISGKTMQKVDPSDLASSTADSSTSNFTYSIWFFIDDWNYRYGEPKVIFGRMTTGAADKEPCPSVVLGPVQNNIVVSLAVFPGLDEQPEDGSNFIVHNCPVANVPIQRWCNLLISCYGRSLDIYIDGKLVRTCVLPGVAKIDSSAPVYVTPMGGFSGWTSKFQYWPDSCDPQKAWNIY
;
A
#
# COMPACT_ATOMS: atom_id res chain seq x y z
N GLY A 1 -12.28 -15.00 -2.23
CA GLY A 1 -13.49 -14.69 -2.94
C GLY A 1 -13.53 -13.27 -3.49
N LEU A 2 -14.54 -13.00 -4.27
CA LEU A 2 -14.78 -11.70 -4.90
C LEU A 2 -15.47 -10.77 -3.93
N ILE A 3 -14.90 -9.57 -3.72
CA ILE A 3 -15.49 -8.57 -2.83
C ILE A 3 -15.62 -7.24 -3.57
N SER A 4 -16.77 -6.58 -3.39
CA SER A 4 -17.01 -5.29 -4.03
C SER A 4 -15.97 -4.25 -3.59
N GLY A 5 -15.45 -3.49 -4.54
CA GLY A 5 -14.53 -2.38 -4.27
C GLY A 5 -15.15 -1.22 -3.48
N LYS A 6 -16.46 -1.23 -3.30
CA LYS A 6 -17.19 -0.24 -2.48
C LYS A 6 -17.41 -0.71 -1.03
N THR A 7 -17.11 -1.97 -0.73
CA THR A 7 -17.31 -2.58 0.59
C THR A 7 -16.00 -2.58 1.35
N MET A 8 -15.97 -1.85 2.46
CA MET A 8 -14.78 -1.79 3.31
C MET A 8 -14.56 -3.11 4.05
N GLN A 9 -13.31 -3.55 4.08
CA GLN A 9 -12.85 -4.68 4.90
C GLN A 9 -11.79 -4.19 5.87
N LYS A 10 -11.74 -4.81 7.04
CA LYS A 10 -10.74 -4.51 8.06
C LYS A 10 -9.94 -5.77 8.38
N VAL A 11 -8.62 -5.65 8.37
CA VAL A 11 -7.71 -6.70 8.83
C VAL A 11 -7.12 -6.25 10.15
N ASP A 12 -7.33 -7.03 11.21
CA ASP A 12 -6.87 -6.69 12.56
C ASP A 12 -5.34 -6.72 12.63
N PRO A 13 -4.72 -5.88 13.49
CA PRO A 13 -3.27 -5.87 13.63
C PRO A 13 -2.68 -7.21 14.05
N SER A 14 -3.42 -8.01 14.82
CA SER A 14 -2.98 -9.34 15.24
C SER A 14 -2.76 -10.30 14.07
N ASP A 15 -3.53 -10.14 12.99
CA ASP A 15 -3.40 -10.94 11.77
C ASP A 15 -2.21 -10.53 10.91
N LEU A 16 -1.63 -9.37 11.20
CA LEU A 16 -0.47 -8.81 10.52
C LEU A 16 0.82 -9.02 11.33
N ALA A 17 0.72 -9.59 12.51
CA ALA A 17 1.88 -9.83 13.36
C ALA A 17 2.75 -10.94 12.78
N SER A 18 4.07 -10.75 12.90
CA SER A 18 5.00 -11.83 12.56
C SER A 18 4.89 -12.97 13.56
N SER A 19 4.96 -14.20 13.06
CA SER A 19 4.98 -15.41 13.89
C SER A 19 6.27 -15.57 14.69
N THR A 20 7.30 -14.78 14.40
CA THR A 20 8.58 -14.84 15.10
C THR A 20 8.76 -13.57 15.94
N ALA A 21 9.03 -13.77 17.24
CA ALA A 21 9.17 -12.68 18.20
C ALA A 21 10.33 -11.71 17.90
N ASP A 22 11.24 -12.09 17.01
CA ASP A 22 12.46 -11.34 16.69
C ASP A 22 12.33 -10.49 15.42
N SER A 23 11.19 -10.46 14.76
CA SER A 23 11.07 -9.69 13.53
C SER A 23 10.69 -8.24 13.82
N SER A 24 11.65 -7.47 14.25
CA SER A 24 11.55 -6.01 14.32
C SER A 24 11.92 -5.35 12.99
N THR A 25 11.88 -6.07 11.88
CA THR A 25 12.18 -5.50 10.58
C THR A 25 11.00 -4.70 10.07
N SER A 26 11.29 -3.61 9.38
CA SER A 26 10.29 -2.82 8.67
C SER A 26 10.02 -3.34 7.26
N ASN A 27 10.49 -4.56 6.95
CA ASN A 27 10.26 -5.20 5.67
C ASN A 27 8.86 -5.80 5.60
N PHE A 28 8.22 -5.69 4.44
CA PHE A 28 6.88 -6.23 4.25
C PHE A 28 6.60 -6.49 2.78
N THR A 29 5.57 -7.30 2.53
CA THR A 29 5.01 -7.52 1.19
C THR A 29 3.50 -7.54 1.30
N TYR A 30 2.82 -6.83 0.41
CA TYR A 30 1.38 -6.86 0.23
C TYR A 30 1.07 -7.25 -1.21
N SER A 31 0.04 -8.06 -1.40
CA SER A 31 -0.47 -8.41 -2.72
C SER A 31 -1.98 -8.35 -2.72
N ILE A 32 -2.55 -7.79 -3.78
CA ILE A 32 -4.00 -7.72 -3.96
C ILE A 32 -4.34 -7.83 -5.44
N TRP A 33 -5.43 -8.54 -5.74
CA TRP A 33 -6.04 -8.53 -7.06
C TRP A 33 -7.19 -7.53 -7.05
N PHE A 34 -7.25 -6.68 -8.07
CA PHE A 34 -8.33 -5.72 -8.20
C PHE A 34 -8.77 -5.58 -9.66
N PHE A 35 -10.03 -5.18 -9.83
CA PHE A 35 -10.67 -4.93 -11.12
C PHE A 35 -11.38 -3.59 -11.01
N ILE A 36 -11.00 -2.62 -11.83
CA ILE A 36 -11.65 -1.31 -11.90
C ILE A 36 -12.68 -1.37 -13.03
N ASP A 37 -13.95 -1.27 -12.66
CA ASP A 37 -15.07 -1.32 -13.61
C ASP A 37 -15.39 0.05 -14.17
N ASP A 38 -15.56 1.05 -13.31
CA ASP A 38 -15.93 2.41 -13.68
C ASP A 38 -15.02 3.42 -13.03
N TRP A 39 -14.18 4.07 -13.82
CA TRP A 39 -13.28 5.11 -13.35
C TRP A 39 -14.01 6.38 -12.92
N ASN A 40 -15.20 6.63 -13.48
CA ASN A 40 -15.97 7.86 -13.19
C ASN A 40 -16.61 7.86 -11.79
N TYR A 41 -16.71 6.69 -11.15
CA TYR A 41 -17.18 6.60 -9.77
C TYR A 41 -16.27 7.44 -8.86
N ARG A 42 -16.85 8.41 -8.14
CA ARG A 42 -16.14 9.36 -7.31
C ARG A 42 -14.99 10.08 -8.06
N TYR A 43 -15.26 10.44 -9.30
CA TYR A 43 -14.29 11.18 -10.12
C TYR A 43 -13.90 12.50 -9.44
N GLY A 44 -12.61 12.82 -9.45
CA GLY A 44 -12.07 13.99 -8.75
C GLY A 44 -11.70 13.73 -7.30
N GLU A 45 -12.02 12.56 -6.75
CA GLU A 45 -11.67 12.17 -5.39
C GLU A 45 -10.68 11.01 -5.39
N PRO A 46 -9.68 11.01 -4.47
CA PRO A 46 -8.78 9.87 -4.33
C PRO A 46 -9.56 8.65 -3.81
N LYS A 47 -9.25 7.48 -4.36
CA LYS A 47 -9.91 6.22 -4.02
C LYS A 47 -8.90 5.25 -3.45
N VAL A 48 -9.05 4.89 -2.19
CA VAL A 48 -8.08 4.02 -1.51
C VAL A 48 -8.37 2.57 -1.87
N ILE A 49 -7.34 1.86 -2.39
CA ILE A 49 -7.41 0.41 -2.61
C ILE A 49 -7.24 -0.30 -1.28
N PHE A 50 -6.15 -0.02 -0.57
CA PHE A 50 -5.96 -0.46 0.80
C PHE A 50 -4.98 0.47 1.51
N GLY A 51 -5.02 0.45 2.84
CA GLY A 51 -4.08 1.25 3.62
C GLY A 51 -3.98 0.77 5.05
N ARG A 52 -2.77 0.77 5.57
CA ARG A 52 -2.48 0.61 6.98
C ARG A 52 -2.08 1.98 7.52
N MET A 53 -2.97 2.58 8.31
CA MET A 53 -2.80 3.95 8.78
C MET A 53 -3.13 4.05 10.25
N THR A 54 -2.41 4.90 10.97
CA THR A 54 -2.72 5.19 12.37
C THR A 54 -4.11 5.80 12.49
N THR A 55 -4.84 5.39 13.52
CA THR A 55 -6.20 5.87 13.76
C THR A 55 -6.20 7.12 14.61
N GLY A 56 -7.05 8.08 14.29
CA GLY A 56 -7.47 9.14 15.20
C GLY A 56 -6.69 10.45 15.16
N ALA A 57 -5.71 10.62 14.29
CA ALA A 57 -5.02 11.89 14.15
C ALA A 57 -5.27 12.53 12.79
N ALA A 58 -5.20 13.86 12.74
CA ALA A 58 -5.20 14.60 11.50
C ALA A 58 -3.98 14.22 10.63
N ASP A 59 -2.93 13.75 11.25
CA ASP A 59 -1.68 13.33 10.63
C ASP A 59 -1.65 11.82 10.51
N LYS A 60 -2.28 11.31 9.47
CA LYS A 60 -2.29 9.88 9.20
C LYS A 60 -0.92 9.42 8.72
N GLU A 61 -0.35 8.44 9.41
CA GLU A 61 0.90 7.80 9.02
C GLU A 61 0.58 6.59 8.13
N PRO A 62 0.72 6.69 6.79
CA PRO A 62 0.52 5.52 5.94
C PRO A 62 1.69 4.55 6.08
N CYS A 63 1.40 3.26 6.33
CA CYS A 63 2.44 2.25 6.48
C CYS A 63 2.08 0.89 5.88
N PRO A 64 1.80 0.79 4.59
CA PRO A 64 1.64 1.79 3.53
C PRO A 64 0.19 2.18 3.26
N SER A 65 -0.02 3.09 2.30
CA SER A 65 -1.31 3.30 1.67
C SER A 65 -1.18 3.23 0.14
N VAL A 66 -2.20 2.69 -0.51
CA VAL A 66 -2.27 2.57 -1.96
C VAL A 66 -3.56 3.23 -2.43
N VAL A 67 -3.43 4.28 -3.23
CA VAL A 67 -4.53 5.15 -3.61
C VAL A 67 -4.57 5.30 -5.13
N LEU A 68 -5.76 5.13 -5.72
CA LEU A 68 -6.02 5.48 -7.10
C LEU A 68 -6.09 7.00 -7.22
N GLY A 69 -5.45 7.56 -8.25
CA GLY A 69 -5.48 9.00 -8.51
C GLY A 69 -6.90 9.50 -8.79
N PRO A 70 -7.19 10.76 -8.44
CA PRO A 70 -8.54 11.31 -8.58
C PRO A 70 -8.97 11.51 -10.03
N VAL A 71 -8.04 11.75 -10.95
CA VAL A 71 -8.33 12.12 -12.34
C VAL A 71 -7.64 11.18 -13.33
N GLN A 72 -6.42 10.78 -13.06
CA GLN A 72 -5.62 9.93 -13.94
C GLN A 72 -5.62 8.48 -13.46
N ASN A 73 -5.44 7.53 -14.38
CA ASN A 73 -5.34 6.10 -14.08
C ASN A 73 -3.96 5.75 -13.51
N ASN A 74 -3.59 6.37 -12.41
CA ASN A 74 -2.34 6.11 -11.70
C ASN A 74 -2.63 5.61 -10.29
N ILE A 75 -1.64 4.92 -9.72
CA ILE A 75 -1.62 4.52 -8.32
C ILE A 75 -0.51 5.30 -7.64
N VAL A 76 -0.77 5.77 -6.42
CA VAL A 76 0.25 6.34 -5.55
C VAL A 76 0.39 5.44 -4.33
N VAL A 77 1.59 4.89 -4.14
CA VAL A 77 1.94 4.16 -2.93
C VAL A 77 2.64 5.14 -2.00
N SER A 78 2.06 5.37 -0.83
CA SER A 78 2.60 6.29 0.17
C SER A 78 3.07 5.50 1.38
N LEU A 79 4.21 5.89 1.95
CA LEU A 79 4.83 5.21 3.06
C LEU A 79 5.46 6.22 4.01
N ALA A 80 5.09 6.14 5.30
CA ALA A 80 5.77 6.91 6.34
C ALA A 80 7.14 6.29 6.60
N VAL A 81 8.17 7.13 6.61
CA VAL A 81 9.56 6.72 6.85
C VAL A 81 10.17 7.60 7.93
N PHE A 82 11.17 7.07 8.63
CA PHE A 82 11.95 7.88 9.57
C PHE A 82 12.78 8.90 8.79
N PRO A 83 12.82 10.17 9.21
CA PRO A 83 13.59 11.18 8.51
C PRO A 83 15.08 10.90 8.64
N GLY A 84 15.83 11.16 7.56
CA GLY A 84 17.29 11.17 7.60
C GLY A 84 17.81 12.37 8.38
N LEU A 85 19.13 12.39 8.61
CA LEU A 85 19.77 13.50 9.35
C LEU A 85 19.59 14.85 8.65
N ASP A 86 19.45 14.84 7.33
CA ASP A 86 19.36 16.04 6.51
C ASP A 86 17.92 16.50 6.22
N GLU A 87 16.92 15.69 6.61
CA GLU A 87 15.53 15.94 6.29
C GLU A 87 14.66 15.89 7.56
N GLN A 88 14.73 16.95 8.36
CA GLN A 88 13.87 17.07 9.54
C GLN A 88 12.52 17.65 9.16
N PRO A 89 11.39 17.03 9.57
CA PRO A 89 10.07 17.59 9.32
C PRO A 89 9.90 18.96 9.98
N GLU A 90 9.34 19.92 9.25
CA GLU A 90 9.12 21.29 9.74
C GLU A 90 8.06 21.36 10.85
N ASP A 91 7.16 20.38 10.88
CA ASP A 91 6.04 20.33 11.83
C ASP A 91 6.40 19.64 13.15
N GLY A 92 7.66 19.23 13.34
CA GLY A 92 8.10 18.51 14.53
C GLY A 92 7.68 17.05 14.62
N SER A 93 7.09 16.49 13.57
CA SER A 93 6.77 15.06 13.51
C SER A 93 8.04 14.22 13.41
N ASN A 94 7.93 12.94 13.75
CA ASN A 94 9.06 12.00 13.69
C ASN A 94 9.06 11.13 12.44
N PHE A 95 8.31 11.54 11.41
CA PHE A 95 8.22 10.81 10.15
C PHE A 95 8.03 11.77 8.98
N ILE A 96 8.37 11.30 7.78
CA ILE A 96 8.03 11.92 6.51
C ILE A 96 7.22 10.93 5.67
N VAL A 97 6.29 11.43 4.86
CA VAL A 97 5.53 10.59 3.93
C VAL A 97 6.20 10.65 2.56
N HIS A 98 6.64 9.48 2.09
CA HIS A 98 7.22 9.34 0.75
C HIS A 98 6.15 8.80 -0.19
N ASN A 99 5.99 9.44 -1.35
CA ASN A 99 5.03 9.04 -2.37
C ASN A 99 5.75 8.42 -3.56
N CYS A 100 5.28 7.24 -3.98
CA CYS A 100 5.82 6.50 -5.11
C CYS A 100 4.71 6.26 -6.13
N PRO A 101 4.59 7.10 -7.17
CA PRO A 101 3.51 6.97 -8.15
C PRO A 101 3.85 5.95 -9.24
N VAL A 102 2.81 5.27 -9.73
CA VAL A 102 2.87 4.38 -10.89
C VAL A 102 1.77 4.79 -11.86
N ALA A 103 2.16 5.12 -13.09
CA ALA A 103 1.23 5.55 -14.12
C ALA A 103 0.67 4.35 -14.92
N ASN A 104 -0.41 4.61 -15.66
CA ASN A 104 -0.98 3.66 -16.63
C ASN A 104 -1.44 2.34 -15.99
N VAL A 105 -2.20 2.45 -14.92
CA VAL A 105 -2.80 1.29 -14.26
C VAL A 105 -3.90 0.72 -15.16
N PRO A 106 -3.93 -0.61 -15.39
CA PRO A 106 -4.98 -1.22 -16.20
C PRO A 106 -6.38 -1.01 -15.59
N ILE A 107 -7.35 -0.74 -16.44
CA ILE A 107 -8.77 -0.68 -16.09
C ILE A 107 -9.54 -1.73 -16.88
N GLN A 108 -10.69 -2.14 -16.37
CA GLN A 108 -11.59 -3.14 -16.98
C GLN A 108 -10.91 -4.48 -17.26
N ARG A 109 -9.92 -4.82 -16.44
CA ARG A 109 -9.33 -6.15 -16.38
C ARG A 109 -8.77 -6.42 -14.99
N TRP A 110 -8.64 -7.69 -14.63
CA TRP A 110 -8.00 -8.07 -13.38
C TRP A 110 -6.52 -7.71 -13.42
N CYS A 111 -6.08 -7.11 -12.34
CA CYS A 111 -4.71 -6.66 -12.18
C CYS A 111 -4.20 -7.12 -10.81
N ASN A 112 -3.01 -7.69 -10.77
CA ASN A 112 -2.33 -7.98 -9.51
C ASN A 112 -1.36 -6.85 -9.19
N LEU A 113 -1.51 -6.27 -8.01
CA LEU A 113 -0.57 -5.32 -7.45
C LEU A 113 0.16 -5.98 -6.31
N LEU A 114 1.48 -5.94 -6.35
CA LEU A 114 2.33 -6.39 -5.25
C LEU A 114 3.31 -5.27 -4.91
N ILE A 115 3.39 -4.94 -3.62
CA ILE A 115 4.38 -3.99 -3.11
C ILE A 115 5.28 -4.70 -2.11
N SER A 116 6.58 -4.49 -2.22
CA SER A 116 7.58 -5.09 -1.34
C SER A 116 8.54 -4.03 -0.84
N CYS A 117 8.74 -3.98 0.45
CA CYS A 117 9.69 -3.06 1.08
C CYS A 117 10.84 -3.84 1.70
N TYR A 118 12.06 -3.48 1.33
CA TYR A 118 13.28 -4.01 1.90
C TYR A 118 14.21 -2.86 2.27
N GLY A 119 14.44 -2.66 3.56
CA GLY A 119 15.27 -1.56 4.03
C GLY A 119 14.75 -0.20 3.54
N ARG A 120 15.50 0.46 2.66
CA ARG A 120 15.16 1.76 2.07
C ARG A 120 14.71 1.66 0.61
N SER A 121 14.31 0.47 0.16
CA SER A 121 13.82 0.25 -1.21
C SER A 121 12.38 -0.20 -1.18
N LEU A 122 11.54 0.44 -1.98
CA LEU A 122 10.15 0.05 -2.19
C LEU A 122 9.97 -0.37 -3.65
N ASP A 123 9.66 -1.64 -3.86
CA ASP A 123 9.44 -2.23 -5.18
C ASP A 123 7.96 -2.40 -5.44
N ILE A 124 7.51 -2.01 -6.64
CA ILE A 124 6.12 -2.14 -7.06
C ILE A 124 6.06 -3.03 -8.29
N TYR A 125 5.24 -4.08 -8.20
CA TYR A 125 5.03 -5.04 -9.27
C TYR A 125 3.57 -4.97 -9.74
N ILE A 126 3.39 -4.95 -11.06
CA ILE A 126 2.08 -5.08 -11.69
C ILE A 126 2.10 -6.36 -12.53
N ASP A 127 1.15 -7.26 -12.26
CA ASP A 127 1.03 -8.54 -12.96
C ASP A 127 2.35 -9.32 -12.95
N GLY A 128 3.00 -9.38 -11.78
CA GLY A 128 4.22 -10.14 -11.56
C GLY A 128 5.50 -9.49 -12.09
N LYS A 129 5.42 -8.31 -12.67
CA LYS A 129 6.57 -7.62 -13.27
C LYS A 129 6.89 -6.34 -12.52
N LEU A 130 8.17 -6.12 -12.24
CA LEU A 130 8.65 -4.91 -11.59
C LEU A 130 8.41 -3.70 -12.49
N VAL A 131 7.60 -2.75 -12.03
CA VAL A 131 7.28 -1.53 -12.79
C VAL A 131 7.95 -0.30 -12.22
N ARG A 132 8.30 -0.31 -10.93
CA ARG A 132 9.00 0.81 -10.31
C ARG A 132 9.71 0.37 -9.03
N THR A 133 10.89 0.95 -8.80
CA THR A 133 11.59 0.94 -7.52
C THR A 133 11.78 2.37 -7.05
N CYS A 134 11.33 2.66 -5.83
CA CYS A 134 11.55 3.95 -5.19
C CYS A 134 12.58 3.80 -4.06
N VAL A 135 13.57 4.67 -4.03
CA VAL A 135 14.52 4.75 -2.92
C VAL A 135 13.93 5.66 -1.85
N LEU A 136 13.77 5.12 -0.65
CA LEU A 136 13.18 5.84 0.46
C LEU A 136 14.26 6.69 1.18
N PRO A 137 13.89 7.88 1.69
CA PRO A 137 14.84 8.70 2.45
C PRO A 137 15.21 8.12 3.81
N GLY A 138 14.45 7.16 4.30
CA GLY A 138 14.68 6.46 5.55
C GLY A 138 14.00 5.11 5.58
N VAL A 139 14.17 4.41 6.70
CA VAL A 139 13.52 3.11 6.93
C VAL A 139 12.03 3.33 7.20
N ALA A 140 11.18 2.43 6.73
CA ALA A 140 9.75 2.51 6.92
C ALA A 140 9.38 2.56 8.41
N LYS A 141 8.50 3.51 8.76
CA LYS A 141 7.93 3.61 10.10
C LYS A 141 6.58 2.92 10.10
N ILE A 142 6.50 1.76 10.75
CA ILE A 142 5.31 0.94 10.78
C ILE A 142 4.71 0.98 12.18
N ASP A 143 3.42 1.31 12.27
CA ASP A 143 2.65 1.20 13.50
C ASP A 143 2.04 -0.20 13.58
N SER A 144 2.59 -1.04 14.44
CA SER A 144 2.14 -2.43 14.61
C SER A 144 0.73 -2.53 15.20
N SER A 145 0.21 -1.45 15.80
CA SER A 145 -1.16 -1.40 16.32
C SER A 145 -2.19 -0.97 15.28
N ALA A 146 -1.76 -0.51 14.12
CA ALA A 146 -2.66 -0.05 13.07
C ALA A 146 -3.23 -1.23 12.27
N PRO A 147 -4.56 -1.27 12.04
CA PRO A 147 -5.16 -2.26 11.15
C PRO A 147 -4.98 -1.88 9.68
N VAL A 148 -5.18 -2.84 8.78
CA VAL A 148 -5.30 -2.58 7.36
C VAL A 148 -6.78 -2.47 7.00
N TYR A 149 -7.12 -1.42 6.26
CA TYR A 149 -8.44 -1.25 5.66
C TYR A 149 -8.34 -1.47 4.16
N VAL A 150 -9.16 -2.37 3.63
CA VAL A 150 -9.28 -2.60 2.18
C VAL A 150 -10.53 -1.86 1.71
N THR A 151 -10.36 -1.02 0.70
CA THR A 151 -11.41 -0.17 0.11
C THR A 151 -12.18 0.68 1.13
N PRO A 152 -11.49 1.45 1.99
CA PRO A 152 -12.17 2.33 2.94
C PRO A 152 -12.77 3.55 2.25
N MET A 153 -13.66 4.26 2.94
CA MET A 153 -14.22 5.54 2.51
C MET A 153 -14.88 5.49 1.11
N GLY A 154 -15.62 4.42 0.84
CA GLY A 154 -16.31 4.24 -0.43
C GLY A 154 -15.50 3.62 -1.54
N GLY A 155 -14.19 3.43 -1.37
CA GLY A 155 -13.32 2.71 -2.30
C GLY A 155 -13.44 3.12 -3.76
N PHE A 156 -13.58 2.14 -4.64
CA PHE A 156 -13.71 2.33 -6.08
C PHE A 156 -14.81 1.43 -6.65
N SER A 157 -15.27 1.73 -7.86
CA SER A 157 -16.22 0.87 -8.56
C SER A 157 -15.50 -0.31 -9.19
N GLY A 158 -15.72 -1.51 -8.66
CA GLY A 158 -15.08 -2.73 -9.13
C GLY A 158 -15.04 -3.79 -8.05
N TRP A 159 -13.98 -4.58 -8.05
CA TRP A 159 -13.85 -5.77 -7.22
C TRP A 159 -12.43 -5.91 -6.70
N THR A 160 -12.29 -6.56 -5.54
CA THR A 160 -11.00 -7.00 -4.99
C THR A 160 -11.03 -8.50 -4.73
N SER A 161 -9.86 -9.11 -4.71
CA SER A 161 -9.70 -10.53 -4.38
C SER A 161 -8.29 -10.80 -3.87
N LYS A 162 -8.15 -11.84 -3.06
CA LYS A 162 -6.87 -12.38 -2.57
C LYS A 162 -5.94 -11.31 -2.01
N PHE A 163 -6.43 -10.53 -1.04
CA PHE A 163 -5.54 -9.66 -0.27
C PHE A 163 -4.64 -10.52 0.59
N GLN A 164 -3.32 -10.34 0.46
CA GLN A 164 -2.31 -11.13 1.16
C GLN A 164 -1.23 -10.22 1.74
N TYR A 165 -0.67 -10.63 2.86
CA TYR A 165 0.40 -9.92 3.56
C TYR A 165 1.48 -10.91 4.01
N TRP A 166 2.73 -10.51 3.88
CA TRP A 166 3.88 -11.22 4.43
C TRP A 166 4.74 -10.22 5.23
N PRO A 167 5.24 -10.60 6.42
CA PRO A 167 6.07 -9.72 7.24
C PRO A 167 7.53 -9.69 6.78
N ASP A 168 7.78 -9.87 5.51
CA ASP A 168 9.10 -9.87 4.90
C ASP A 168 9.03 -9.34 3.47
N SER A 169 10.19 -8.99 2.91
CA SER A 169 10.27 -8.58 1.52
C SER A 169 10.17 -9.79 0.58
N CYS A 170 9.94 -9.52 -0.70
CA CYS A 170 9.93 -10.57 -1.70
C CYS A 170 10.85 -10.21 -2.87
N ASP A 171 11.46 -11.24 -3.48
CA ASP A 171 12.26 -11.08 -4.68
C ASP A 171 11.38 -11.17 -5.95
N PRO A 172 11.93 -10.83 -7.14
CA PRO A 172 11.14 -10.86 -8.38
C PRO A 172 10.58 -12.24 -8.73
N GLN A 173 11.27 -13.31 -8.39
CA GLN A 173 10.78 -14.67 -8.66
C GLN A 173 9.57 -15.00 -7.80
N LYS A 174 9.59 -14.62 -6.52
CA LYS A 174 8.46 -14.82 -5.62
C LYS A 174 7.27 -13.97 -6.05
N ALA A 175 7.51 -12.73 -6.50
CA ALA A 175 6.45 -11.86 -7.01
C ALA A 175 5.77 -12.48 -8.23
N TRP A 176 6.54 -13.06 -9.14
CA TRP A 176 6.00 -13.78 -10.29
C TRP A 176 5.20 -15.01 -9.88
N ASN A 177 5.68 -15.76 -8.89
CA ASN A 177 4.99 -16.96 -8.39
C ASN A 177 3.67 -16.62 -7.68
N ILE A 178 3.59 -15.46 -7.02
CA ILE A 178 2.35 -15.01 -6.39
C ILE A 178 1.32 -14.60 -7.46
N TYR A 179 1.78 -14.02 -8.55
CA TYR A 179 0.95 -13.68 -9.70
C TYR A 179 0.47 -14.96 -10.41
#